data_9588409e40be149c0f5ddca27c72d9e4
#
_entry.id   9588409e40be149c0f5ddca27c72d9e4
#
_cell.length_a   1.000
_cell.length_b   1.000
_cell.length_c   1.000
_cell.angle_alpha   90.00
_cell.angle_beta   90.00
_cell.angle_gamma   90.00
#
_symmetry.space_group_name_H-M   'P 1'
#
loop_
_entity.id
_entity.type
_entity.pdbx_description
1 polymer ?
#
loop_
_entity_poly.entity_id
_entity_poly.type
_entity_poly.pdbx_seq_one_letter_code
_entity_poly.pdbx_strand_id
1 'polypeptide(L)'
;MNKILFILSILSSGALFSQSDLQKNLELTFATYNVSMESENYFPRGTKGNSEQILINELSSGNNLQIRNIAQIIQTVRPDVILLNEFDYIKNPELGVKMFIKNYLKVSQGGATTIDYPYYYYSTVNTGQPSPYDLNNDGKSENFGSDAWGFGMYPGQYAMMILSKYPIDVQAVRTFQHFKWKDMPGALLTKKPDGSDWYSKEAWAQFPLSSKSHWDVPVHIGKKTVHILASHPTPASFDGAEDRNGKRNHDEIRFWNDYISDNSASYIYDDKGVKGGLAANSQFVILGDQNASPVEGSAIAEGIKSLLANPKINSDLTPASKGGAEYSPQNPFGINHTAFWRMRADYVLPSKLGFNVINSGVFWPAKGEPMSELVEKRESSSDHRLVWVKVVLE
;
A
#
# COMPACT_ATOMS: atom_id res chain seq x y z
N MET A 1 34.08 -17.28 85.41
CA MET A 1 32.90 -16.54 84.92
C MET A 1 33.04 -16.47 83.41
N ASN A 2 32.48 -17.45 82.70
CA ASN A 2 32.49 -17.52 81.21
C ASN A 2 31.21 -16.94 80.66
N LYS A 3 31.35 -15.87 79.85
CA LYS A 3 30.23 -15.34 79.10
C LYS A 3 30.18 -16.03 77.75
N ILE A 4 29.13 -16.80 77.53
CA ILE A 4 28.80 -17.42 76.25
C ILE A 4 28.07 -16.36 75.41
N LEU A 5 28.61 -16.06 74.21
CA LEU A 5 28.02 -15.16 73.21
C LEU A 5 27.22 -16.01 72.24
N PHE A 6 25.89 -15.84 72.23
CA PHE A 6 25.03 -16.43 71.24
C PHE A 6 25.02 -15.53 69.98
N ILE A 7 25.51 -16.07 68.87
CA ILE A 7 25.36 -15.43 67.55
C ILE A 7 24.10 -15.97 66.90
N LEU A 8 23.10 -15.08 66.76
CA LEU A 8 21.86 -15.33 66.00
C LEU A 8 22.16 -15.12 64.51
N SER A 9 22.24 -16.18 63.73
CA SER A 9 22.29 -16.06 62.26
C SER A 9 20.89 -15.89 61.71
N ILE A 10 20.58 -14.71 61.20
CA ILE A 10 19.35 -14.43 60.44
C ILE A 10 19.58 -14.90 59.01
N LEU A 11 18.98 -16.01 58.63
CA LEU A 11 18.86 -16.45 57.26
C LEU A 11 17.78 -15.60 56.58
N SER A 12 18.21 -14.60 55.83
CA SER A 12 17.33 -13.88 54.90
C SER A 12 17.10 -14.76 53.65
N SER A 13 15.98 -15.43 53.57
CA SER A 13 15.49 -16.04 52.34
C SER A 13 15.08 -14.92 51.36
N GLY A 14 16.05 -14.51 50.55
CA GLY A 14 15.76 -13.67 49.40
C GLY A 14 14.89 -14.44 48.40
N ALA A 15 13.62 -14.14 48.38
CA ALA A 15 12.75 -14.57 47.28
C ALA A 15 13.29 -13.94 46.00
N LEU A 16 13.94 -14.75 45.17
CA LEU A 16 14.20 -14.44 43.76
C LEU A 16 12.81 -14.37 43.06
N PHE A 17 12.24 -13.18 43.00
CA PHE A 17 11.19 -12.92 42.03
C PHE A 17 11.84 -13.05 40.64
N SER A 18 11.62 -14.17 40.01
CA SER A 18 11.74 -14.30 38.56
C SER A 18 10.91 -13.19 37.96
N GLN A 19 11.56 -12.16 37.43
CA GLN A 19 10.95 -11.28 36.44
C GLN A 19 10.68 -12.15 35.22
N SER A 20 9.55 -12.82 35.21
CA SER A 20 8.91 -13.22 33.96
C SER A 20 8.58 -11.91 33.28
N ASP A 21 9.39 -11.52 32.31
CA ASP A 21 9.05 -10.50 31.33
C ASP A 21 7.69 -10.87 30.75
N LEU A 22 6.64 -10.28 31.29
CA LEU A 22 5.36 -10.16 30.61
C LEU A 22 5.67 -9.33 29.37
N GLN A 23 6.07 -10.00 28.29
CA GLN A 23 6.20 -9.40 26.99
C GLN A 23 4.80 -8.89 26.65
N LYS A 24 4.60 -7.60 26.89
CA LYS A 24 3.32 -6.95 26.64
C LYS A 24 3.06 -7.12 25.14
N ASN A 25 2.08 -7.93 24.76
CA ASN A 25 1.70 -8.13 23.38
C ASN A 25 1.51 -6.77 22.73
N LEU A 26 2.37 -6.43 21.77
CA LEU A 26 2.35 -5.11 21.14
C LEU A 26 1.24 -5.08 20.10
N GLU A 27 0.23 -4.26 20.35
CA GLU A 27 -0.81 -3.98 19.36
C GLU A 27 -0.30 -3.00 18.30
N LEU A 28 -0.53 -3.33 17.05
CA LEU A 28 -0.14 -2.52 15.89
C LEU A 28 -1.31 -2.37 14.93
N THR A 29 -1.42 -1.21 14.31
CA THR A 29 -2.38 -0.94 13.25
C THR A 29 -1.64 -0.69 11.94
N PHE A 30 -1.85 -1.54 10.95
CA PHE A 30 -1.39 -1.35 9.59
C PHE A 30 -2.55 -0.81 8.73
N ALA A 31 -2.25 0.10 7.81
CA ALA A 31 -3.28 0.67 6.93
C ALA A 31 -2.76 0.90 5.52
N THR A 32 -3.69 0.98 4.58
CA THR A 32 -3.48 1.51 3.24
C THR A 32 -4.55 2.53 2.91
N TYR A 33 -4.19 3.56 2.15
CA TYR A 33 -5.12 4.57 1.70
C TYR A 33 -4.66 5.13 0.35
N ASN A 34 -5.46 4.93 -0.68
CA ASN A 34 -5.31 5.69 -1.91
C ASN A 34 -5.87 7.09 -1.64
N VAL A 35 -4.98 8.09 -1.65
CA VAL A 35 -5.30 9.45 -1.21
C VAL A 35 -5.67 10.39 -2.35
N SER A 36 -5.59 9.94 -3.60
CA SER A 36 -5.85 10.79 -4.78
C SER A 36 -5.14 12.15 -4.69
N MET A 37 -3.90 12.18 -4.18
CA MET A 37 -3.06 13.37 -4.06
C MET A 37 -2.11 13.49 -5.26
N GLU A 38 -2.66 13.30 -6.44
CA GLU A 38 -1.97 13.57 -7.70
C GLU A 38 -2.32 14.97 -8.21
N SER A 39 -1.38 15.61 -8.87
CA SER A 39 -1.45 17.05 -9.17
C SER A 39 -2.63 17.44 -10.06
N GLU A 40 -3.12 16.53 -10.93
CA GLU A 40 -4.26 16.82 -11.80
C GLU A 40 -5.57 17.02 -11.03
N ASN A 41 -5.69 16.50 -9.80
CA ASN A 41 -6.85 16.75 -8.94
C ASN A 41 -6.93 18.21 -8.44
N TYR A 42 -5.84 18.96 -8.52
CA TYR A 42 -5.75 20.35 -8.07
C TYR A 42 -5.79 21.37 -9.21
N PHE A 43 -6.00 20.90 -10.43
CA PHE A 43 -6.18 21.75 -11.62
C PHE A 43 -7.63 21.79 -12.10
N PRO A 44 -7.99 22.85 -12.81
CA PRO A 44 -9.16 22.82 -13.68
C PRO A 44 -8.96 21.73 -14.74
N ARG A 45 -9.91 20.80 -14.85
CA ARG A 45 -9.89 19.74 -15.87
C ARG A 45 -9.60 20.32 -17.26
N GLY A 46 -8.64 19.72 -17.97
CA GLY A 46 -8.24 20.13 -19.32
C GLY A 46 -7.15 21.18 -19.39
N THR A 47 -6.59 21.63 -18.27
CA THR A 47 -5.38 22.45 -18.27
C THR A 47 -4.13 21.57 -18.15
N LYS A 48 -3.13 21.84 -19.01
CA LYS A 48 -1.81 21.20 -18.88
C LYS A 48 -0.97 22.00 -17.90
N GLY A 49 -0.45 21.38 -16.87
CA GLY A 49 0.40 22.02 -15.89
C GLY A 49 1.61 21.18 -15.52
N ASN A 50 2.61 21.82 -14.94
CA ASN A 50 3.72 21.13 -14.33
C ASN A 50 3.31 20.63 -12.93
N SER A 51 3.30 19.40 -12.78
CA SER A 51 2.72 18.59 -11.76
C SER A 51 3.33 18.74 -10.38
N GLU A 52 4.65 18.64 -10.25
CA GLU A 52 5.33 18.61 -8.94
C GLU A 52 5.07 19.90 -8.14
N GLN A 53 5.17 21.06 -8.80
CA GLN A 53 5.00 22.36 -8.14
C GLN A 53 3.60 22.58 -7.58
N ILE A 54 2.59 21.97 -8.16
CA ILE A 54 1.20 22.14 -7.73
C ILE A 54 0.95 21.43 -6.42
N LEU A 55 1.29 20.14 -6.35
CA LEU A 55 1.17 19.43 -5.09
C LEU A 55 2.06 20.07 -4.01
N ILE A 56 3.26 20.57 -4.37
CA ILE A 56 4.11 21.34 -3.44
C ILE A 56 3.38 22.57 -2.91
N ASN A 57 2.70 23.34 -3.76
CA ASN A 57 1.94 24.53 -3.33
C ASN A 57 0.81 24.14 -2.38
N GLU A 58 0.06 23.09 -2.70
CA GLU A 58 -1.02 22.59 -1.84
C GLU A 58 -0.49 22.11 -0.48
N LEU A 59 0.61 21.35 -0.47
CA LEU A 59 1.26 20.87 0.75
C LEU A 59 1.82 22.03 1.59
N SER A 60 2.38 23.07 0.94
CA SER A 60 2.96 24.22 1.63
C SER A 60 1.90 25.10 2.28
N SER A 61 0.71 25.19 1.69
CA SER A 61 -0.38 26.03 2.17
C SER A 61 -0.90 25.60 3.55
N GLY A 62 -0.90 24.30 3.86
CA GLY A 62 -1.55 23.73 5.04
C GLY A 62 -3.08 23.88 5.05
N ASN A 63 -3.68 24.41 3.96
CA ASN A 63 -5.08 24.84 3.94
C ASN A 63 -5.95 24.06 2.94
N ASN A 64 -5.36 23.21 2.09
CA ASN A 64 -6.15 22.42 1.15
C ASN A 64 -7.12 21.52 1.90
N LEU A 65 -8.43 21.66 1.61
CA LEU A 65 -9.49 20.97 2.35
C LEU A 65 -9.42 19.45 2.17
N GLN A 66 -9.17 18.98 0.96
CA GLN A 66 -9.05 17.55 0.67
C GLN A 66 -7.90 16.92 1.48
N ILE A 67 -6.72 17.56 1.48
CA ILE A 67 -5.54 17.08 2.22
C ILE A 67 -5.78 17.14 3.74
N ARG A 68 -6.49 18.16 4.24
CA ARG A 68 -6.89 18.24 5.66
C ARG A 68 -7.81 17.11 6.05
N ASN A 69 -8.79 16.79 5.21
CA ASN A 69 -9.72 15.69 5.45
C ASN A 69 -9.00 14.33 5.44
N ILE A 70 -8.06 14.11 4.51
CA ILE A 70 -7.18 12.94 4.49
C ILE A 70 -6.39 12.84 5.80
N ALA A 71 -5.78 13.94 6.23
CA ALA A 71 -5.03 13.99 7.47
C ALA A 71 -5.92 13.70 8.70
N GLN A 72 -7.17 14.21 8.74
CA GLN A 72 -8.13 13.93 9.80
C GLN A 72 -8.49 12.44 9.86
N ILE A 73 -8.70 11.80 8.71
CA ILE A 73 -8.97 10.36 8.63
C ILE A 73 -7.76 9.57 9.19
N ILE A 74 -6.54 9.91 8.78
CA ILE A 74 -5.32 9.26 9.29
C ILE A 74 -5.15 9.50 10.80
N GLN A 75 -5.40 10.72 11.29
CA GLN A 75 -5.36 11.07 12.71
C GLN A 75 -6.42 10.32 13.53
N THR A 76 -7.56 9.99 12.94
CA THR A 76 -8.65 9.25 13.60
C THR A 76 -8.33 7.76 13.71
N VAL A 77 -7.86 7.13 12.62
CA VAL A 77 -7.51 5.70 12.58
C VAL A 77 -6.20 5.41 13.31
N ARG A 78 -5.24 6.36 13.27
CA ARG A 78 -3.95 6.31 13.97
C ARG A 78 -3.08 5.09 13.62
N PRO A 79 -2.90 4.75 12.35
CA PRO A 79 -2.06 3.61 11.99
C PRO A 79 -0.62 3.77 12.48
N ASP A 80 0.04 2.64 12.75
CA ASP A 80 1.45 2.59 13.11
C ASP A 80 2.35 2.58 11.89
N VAL A 81 1.89 1.92 10.83
CA VAL A 81 2.45 1.95 9.48
C VAL A 81 1.32 2.12 8.49
N ILE A 82 1.47 3.04 7.55
CA ILE A 82 0.50 3.28 6.49
C ILE A 82 1.17 3.40 5.13
N LEU A 83 0.58 2.76 4.12
CA LEU A 83 0.86 3.01 2.72
C LEU A 83 -0.15 4.02 2.17
N LEU A 84 0.36 5.09 1.57
CA LEU A 84 -0.41 6.03 0.76
C LEU A 84 -0.17 5.72 -0.71
N ASN A 85 -1.24 5.39 -1.44
CA ASN A 85 -1.22 5.28 -2.89
C ASN A 85 -1.70 6.60 -3.51
N GLU A 86 -1.26 6.91 -4.72
CA GLU A 86 -1.57 8.15 -5.43
C GLU A 86 -1.17 9.43 -4.67
N PHE A 87 -0.01 9.38 -4.04
CA PHE A 87 0.73 10.55 -3.60
C PHE A 87 1.85 10.78 -4.60
N ASP A 88 1.78 11.83 -5.40
CA ASP A 88 2.77 12.11 -6.43
C ASP A 88 4.19 12.18 -5.89
N TYR A 89 5.13 11.64 -6.68
CA TYR A 89 6.54 11.64 -6.31
C TYR A 89 7.12 13.07 -6.36
N ILE A 90 7.53 13.57 -5.21
CA ILE A 90 8.27 14.82 -5.06
C ILE A 90 9.68 14.46 -4.62
N LYS A 91 10.67 14.72 -5.49
CA LYS A 91 12.06 14.31 -5.28
C LYS A 91 12.64 14.86 -3.96
N ASN A 92 12.35 16.12 -3.63
CA ASN A 92 12.83 16.74 -2.40
C ASN A 92 11.90 16.42 -1.22
N PRO A 93 12.31 15.61 -0.22
CA PRO A 93 11.47 15.25 0.92
C PRO A 93 10.98 16.45 1.74
N GLU A 94 11.73 17.53 1.78
CA GLU A 94 11.34 18.75 2.52
C GLU A 94 10.10 19.43 1.89
N LEU A 95 9.92 19.28 0.58
CA LEU A 95 8.80 19.85 -0.17
C LEU A 95 7.62 18.88 -0.33
N GLY A 96 7.84 17.59 -0.13
CA GLY A 96 6.84 16.53 -0.23
C GLY A 96 6.45 15.98 1.13
N VAL A 97 6.95 14.79 1.44
CA VAL A 97 6.56 14.00 2.63
C VAL A 97 6.68 14.76 3.94
N LYS A 98 7.79 15.48 4.17
CA LYS A 98 7.99 16.23 5.40
C LYS A 98 7.03 17.42 5.52
N MET A 99 6.68 18.03 4.39
CA MET A 99 5.70 19.11 4.35
C MET A 99 4.29 18.59 4.67
N PHE A 100 3.90 17.44 4.11
CA PHE A 100 2.65 16.78 4.45
C PHE A 100 2.58 16.44 5.96
N ILE A 101 3.64 15.83 6.49
CA ILE A 101 3.71 15.50 7.93
C ILE A 101 3.59 16.78 8.77
N LYS A 102 4.40 17.80 8.47
CA LYS A 102 4.49 19.05 9.26
C LYS A 102 3.22 19.87 9.23
N ASN A 103 2.65 20.11 8.02
CA ASN A 103 1.58 21.08 7.83
C ASN A 103 0.18 20.48 7.99
N TYR A 104 0.05 19.13 7.90
CA TYR A 104 -1.24 18.46 7.98
C TYR A 104 -1.32 17.44 9.10
N LEU A 105 -0.41 16.46 9.18
CA LEU A 105 -0.51 15.38 10.17
C LEU A 105 -0.15 15.84 11.59
N LYS A 106 0.79 16.78 11.73
CA LYS A 106 1.18 17.40 13.02
C LYS A 106 0.33 18.61 13.39
N VAL A 107 -0.68 18.92 12.60
CA VAL A 107 -1.70 19.94 12.88
C VAL A 107 -3.03 19.23 13.12
N SER A 108 -3.71 19.51 14.23
CA SER A 108 -5.02 18.92 14.54
C SER A 108 -6.03 19.30 13.46
N GLN A 109 -6.66 18.30 12.86
CA GLN A 109 -7.72 18.46 11.87
C GLN A 109 -9.06 18.06 12.50
N GLY A 110 -10.06 18.92 12.40
CA GLY A 110 -11.40 18.66 12.96
C GLY A 110 -11.41 18.27 14.44
N GLY A 111 -10.41 18.70 15.23
CA GLY A 111 -10.26 18.33 16.64
C GLY A 111 -9.58 16.98 16.90
N ALA A 112 -9.19 16.24 15.84
CA ALA A 112 -8.47 14.97 16.00
C ALA A 112 -7.06 15.19 16.58
N THR A 113 -6.58 14.24 17.39
CA THR A 113 -5.23 14.29 17.95
C THR A 113 -4.19 14.13 16.86
N THR A 114 -3.20 15.02 16.83
CA THR A 114 -2.09 14.99 15.87
C THR A 114 -1.37 13.65 15.84
N ILE A 115 -0.78 13.32 14.71
CA ILE A 115 0.04 12.12 14.54
C ILE A 115 1.37 12.48 13.88
N ASP A 116 2.43 11.78 14.25
CA ASP A 116 3.76 11.96 13.67
C ASP A 116 4.28 10.64 13.13
N TYR A 117 5.01 10.73 12.01
CA TYR A 117 5.72 9.61 11.41
C TYR A 117 7.17 10.01 11.18
N PRO A 118 8.06 9.69 12.13
CA PRO A 118 9.47 10.05 12.03
C PRO A 118 10.21 9.29 10.91
N TYR A 119 9.63 8.19 10.44
CA TYR A 119 10.21 7.36 9.39
C TYR A 119 9.27 7.28 8.19
N TYR A 120 9.86 7.32 6.99
CA TYR A 120 9.12 7.21 5.73
C TYR A 120 9.98 6.58 4.65
N TYR A 121 9.33 5.97 3.69
CA TYR A 121 9.96 5.48 2.47
C TYR A 121 9.12 5.83 1.25
N TYR A 122 9.76 6.33 0.21
CA TYR A 122 9.19 6.52 -1.12
C TYR A 122 10.31 6.49 -2.16
N SER A 123 9.96 6.16 -3.40
CA SER A 123 10.91 6.07 -4.51
C SER A 123 10.20 6.36 -5.83
N THR A 124 10.97 6.43 -6.90
CA THR A 124 10.44 6.56 -8.26
C THR A 124 9.54 5.38 -8.62
N VAL A 125 8.62 5.63 -9.55
CA VAL A 125 7.66 4.65 -10.08
C VAL A 125 7.63 4.69 -11.60
N ASN A 126 7.01 3.70 -12.24
CA ASN A 126 6.94 3.62 -13.70
C ASN A 126 5.83 4.49 -14.32
N THR A 127 4.87 4.95 -13.52
CA THR A 127 3.83 5.85 -14.02
C THR A 127 4.43 7.14 -14.55
N GLY A 128 4.03 7.48 -15.78
CA GLY A 128 4.53 8.65 -16.50
C GLY A 128 5.98 8.55 -16.96
N GLN A 129 6.69 7.44 -16.70
CA GLN A 129 8.04 7.23 -17.24
C GLN A 129 7.95 6.96 -18.74
N PRO A 130 8.64 7.75 -19.58
CA PRO A 130 8.50 7.67 -21.01
C PRO A 130 8.95 6.32 -21.55
N SER A 131 8.21 5.79 -22.55
CA SER A 131 8.66 4.71 -23.38
C SER A 131 8.73 5.17 -24.85
N PRO A 132 9.63 4.61 -25.68
CA PRO A 132 9.71 4.97 -27.08
C PRO A 132 8.73 4.17 -27.96
N TYR A 133 7.75 3.47 -27.38
CA TYR A 133 6.88 2.53 -28.06
C TYR A 133 5.42 2.99 -28.04
N ASP A 134 4.69 2.64 -29.11
CA ASP A 134 3.23 2.67 -29.15
C ASP A 134 2.72 1.45 -28.36
N LEU A 135 2.34 1.68 -27.09
CA LEU A 135 1.92 0.60 -26.19
C LEU A 135 0.40 0.38 -26.22
N ASN A 136 -0.36 1.34 -26.73
CA ASN A 136 -1.81 1.24 -26.86
C ASN A 136 -2.28 0.84 -28.28
N ASN A 137 -1.36 0.74 -29.25
CA ASN A 137 -1.61 0.43 -30.66
C ASN A 137 -2.53 1.42 -31.39
N ASP A 138 -2.46 2.71 -31.06
CA ASP A 138 -3.21 3.78 -31.77
C ASP A 138 -2.46 4.33 -32.99
N GLY A 139 -1.27 3.82 -33.28
CA GLY A 139 -0.40 4.21 -34.39
C GLY A 139 0.50 5.41 -34.09
N LYS A 140 0.61 5.83 -32.84
CA LYS A 140 1.47 6.91 -32.39
C LYS A 140 2.34 6.45 -31.22
N SER A 141 3.44 7.12 -30.96
CA SER A 141 4.24 6.94 -29.75
C SER A 141 4.41 8.32 -29.10
N GLU A 142 3.62 8.59 -28.06
CA GLU A 142 3.59 9.90 -27.40
C GLU A 142 4.54 10.00 -26.21
N ASN A 143 5.19 8.90 -25.80
CA ASN A 143 6.11 8.78 -24.66
C ASN A 143 5.48 8.96 -23.26
N PHE A 144 4.20 9.32 -23.15
CA PHE A 144 3.45 9.54 -21.91
C PHE A 144 2.01 9.00 -22.05
N GLY A 145 1.21 9.16 -21.00
CA GLY A 145 -0.15 8.63 -21.01
C GLY A 145 -0.15 7.12 -21.17
N SER A 146 -0.85 6.62 -22.19
CA SER A 146 -0.94 5.20 -22.49
C SER A 146 0.35 4.58 -23.03
N ASP A 147 1.30 5.40 -23.49
CA ASP A 147 2.60 4.98 -24.01
C ASP A 147 3.72 5.09 -22.98
N ALA A 148 3.45 5.56 -21.77
CA ALA A 148 4.40 5.45 -20.66
C ALA A 148 4.51 4.00 -20.18
N TRP A 149 5.60 3.63 -19.53
CA TRP A 149 5.78 2.30 -18.93
C TRP A 149 4.71 1.94 -17.88
N GLY A 150 4.11 2.93 -17.25
CA GLY A 150 2.87 2.88 -16.49
C GLY A 150 2.09 4.14 -16.81
N PHE A 151 0.77 4.05 -16.97
CA PHE A 151 -0.06 5.20 -17.36
C PHE A 151 0.21 6.41 -16.45
N GLY A 152 0.51 7.54 -17.06
CA GLY A 152 0.72 8.83 -16.38
C GLY A 152 1.16 9.90 -17.37
N MET A 153 0.79 11.14 -17.08
CA MET A 153 1.07 12.30 -17.94
C MET A 153 2.45 12.92 -17.67
N TYR A 154 3.08 12.52 -16.55
CA TYR A 154 4.39 12.97 -16.13
C TYR A 154 5.04 11.95 -15.19
N PRO A 155 6.39 11.87 -15.15
CA PRO A 155 7.10 10.95 -14.27
C PRO A 155 6.76 11.16 -12.81
N GLY A 156 6.34 10.07 -12.13
CA GLY A 156 6.02 10.10 -10.70
C GLY A 156 4.56 10.40 -10.37
N GLN A 157 3.69 10.57 -11.36
CA GLN A 157 2.24 10.61 -11.12
C GLN A 157 1.76 9.29 -10.49
N TYR A 158 0.76 9.34 -9.61
CA TYR A 158 0.20 8.16 -8.91
C TYR A 158 1.23 7.34 -8.11
N ALA A 159 2.27 7.97 -7.59
CA ALA A 159 3.30 7.29 -6.82
C ALA A 159 2.79 6.80 -5.45
N MET A 160 3.69 6.22 -4.69
CA MET A 160 3.39 5.60 -3.40
C MET A 160 4.30 6.16 -2.31
N MET A 161 3.84 6.11 -1.05
CA MET A 161 4.59 6.53 0.11
C MET A 161 4.25 5.68 1.33
N ILE A 162 5.25 5.18 2.03
CA ILE A 162 5.08 4.53 3.34
C ILE A 162 5.45 5.52 4.44
N LEU A 163 4.55 5.67 5.41
CA LEU A 163 4.81 6.39 6.66
C LEU A 163 4.84 5.39 7.82
N SER A 164 5.81 5.52 8.72
CA SER A 164 5.99 4.61 9.84
C SER A 164 6.36 5.33 11.13
N LYS A 165 5.80 4.87 12.26
CA LYS A 165 6.23 5.26 13.60
C LYS A 165 7.52 4.55 14.01
N TYR A 166 7.89 3.47 13.30
CA TYR A 166 9.03 2.60 13.59
C TYR A 166 10.14 2.76 12.55
N PRO A 167 11.40 2.52 12.94
CA PRO A 167 12.54 2.63 12.03
C PRO A 167 12.41 1.75 10.79
N ILE A 168 12.73 2.32 9.64
CA ILE A 168 12.81 1.62 8.35
C ILE A 168 14.27 1.31 8.04
N ASP A 169 14.60 0.06 7.71
CA ASP A 169 15.91 -0.31 7.19
C ASP A 169 16.01 0.01 5.69
N VAL A 170 16.31 1.26 5.38
CA VAL A 170 16.38 1.75 4.00
C VAL A 170 17.43 1.01 3.15
N GLN A 171 18.49 0.48 3.79
CA GLN A 171 19.55 -0.24 3.08
C GLN A 171 19.10 -1.65 2.63
N ALA A 172 18.21 -2.25 3.40
CA ALA A 172 17.65 -3.57 3.10
C ALA A 172 16.40 -3.52 2.21
N VAL A 173 15.91 -2.33 1.85
CA VAL A 173 14.78 -2.19 0.93
C VAL A 173 15.09 -2.84 -0.42
N ARG A 174 14.11 -3.62 -0.89
CA ARG A 174 14.10 -4.17 -2.25
C ARG A 174 13.00 -3.49 -3.06
N THR A 175 13.35 -3.04 -4.25
CA THR A 175 12.41 -2.47 -5.22
C THR A 175 12.42 -3.28 -6.50
N PHE A 176 11.26 -3.37 -7.16
CA PHE A 176 11.07 -4.19 -8.35
C PHE A 176 10.48 -3.35 -9.49
N GLN A 177 10.88 -2.08 -9.57
CA GLN A 177 10.42 -1.14 -10.58
C GLN A 177 10.77 -1.62 -12.00
N HIS A 178 11.96 -2.22 -12.17
CA HIS A 178 12.49 -2.64 -13.46
C HIS A 178 12.41 -4.15 -13.71
N PHE A 179 11.73 -4.91 -12.84
CA PHE A 179 11.49 -6.33 -13.10
C PHE A 179 10.69 -6.49 -14.39
N LYS A 180 11.21 -7.28 -15.33
CA LYS A 180 10.61 -7.42 -16.66
C LYS A 180 9.44 -8.41 -16.64
N TRP A 181 8.30 -8.00 -17.19
CA TRP A 181 7.11 -8.85 -17.25
C TRP A 181 7.36 -10.18 -17.99
N LYS A 182 8.13 -10.15 -19.08
CA LYS A 182 8.54 -11.34 -19.84
C LYS A 182 9.33 -12.39 -19.04
N ASP A 183 9.95 -11.99 -17.92
CA ASP A 183 10.76 -12.88 -17.10
C ASP A 183 9.93 -13.62 -16.04
N MET A 184 8.64 -13.29 -15.92
CA MET A 184 7.69 -14.03 -15.11
C MET A 184 7.24 -15.28 -15.86
N PRO A 185 7.45 -16.50 -15.32
CA PRO A 185 6.99 -17.74 -15.96
C PRO A 185 5.47 -17.75 -16.12
N GLY A 186 4.98 -18.01 -17.33
CA GLY A 186 3.54 -18.00 -17.63
C GLY A 186 2.89 -16.62 -17.56
N ALA A 187 3.65 -15.56 -17.82
CA ALA A 187 3.12 -14.20 -17.96
C ALA A 187 1.96 -14.14 -18.96
N LEU A 188 0.91 -13.39 -18.62
CA LEU A 188 -0.31 -13.27 -19.43
C LEU A 188 -0.07 -12.32 -20.62
N LEU A 189 0.57 -12.83 -21.66
CA LEU A 189 0.85 -12.05 -22.87
C LEU A 189 -0.45 -11.60 -23.56
N THR A 190 -0.56 -10.29 -23.78
CA THR A 190 -1.69 -9.71 -24.52
C THR A 190 -1.59 -10.00 -26.01
N LYS A 191 -2.72 -10.38 -26.62
CA LYS A 191 -2.84 -10.70 -28.03
C LYS A 191 -3.85 -9.77 -28.71
N LYS A 192 -3.62 -9.51 -30.00
CA LYS A 192 -4.59 -8.87 -30.89
C LYS A 192 -5.67 -9.89 -31.31
N PRO A 193 -6.80 -9.44 -31.85
CA PRO A 193 -7.86 -10.35 -32.31
C PRO A 193 -7.41 -11.37 -33.38
N ASP A 194 -6.38 -11.04 -34.15
CA ASP A 194 -5.81 -11.93 -35.18
C ASP A 194 -4.80 -12.95 -34.59
N GLY A 195 -4.60 -12.95 -33.27
CA GLY A 195 -3.66 -13.85 -32.57
C GLY A 195 -2.23 -13.35 -32.52
N SER A 196 -1.89 -12.27 -33.19
CA SER A 196 -0.55 -11.65 -33.09
C SER A 196 -0.32 -10.99 -31.72
N ASP A 197 0.94 -10.74 -31.39
CA ASP A 197 1.29 -10.08 -30.14
C ASP A 197 0.81 -8.62 -30.13
N TRP A 198 0.29 -8.16 -29.00
CA TRP A 198 -0.13 -6.78 -28.82
C TRP A 198 1.07 -5.83 -28.81
N TYR A 199 2.08 -6.15 -28.01
CA TYR A 199 3.32 -5.39 -27.91
C TYR A 199 4.33 -5.84 -28.96
N SER A 200 5.12 -4.92 -29.50
CA SER A 200 6.28 -5.28 -30.33
C SER A 200 7.27 -6.11 -29.52
N LYS A 201 8.11 -6.90 -30.19
CA LYS A 201 9.15 -7.71 -29.54
C LYS A 201 10.10 -6.84 -28.72
N GLU A 202 10.44 -5.67 -29.24
CA GLU A 202 11.34 -4.69 -28.61
C GLU A 202 10.69 -4.07 -27.37
N ALA A 203 9.41 -3.71 -27.42
CA ALA A 203 8.63 -3.21 -26.27
C ALA A 203 8.53 -4.29 -25.19
N TRP A 204 8.09 -5.51 -25.57
CA TRP A 204 7.94 -6.63 -24.64
C TRP A 204 9.24 -7.01 -23.94
N ALA A 205 10.37 -6.96 -24.66
CA ALA A 205 11.68 -7.25 -24.09
C ALA A 205 12.09 -6.30 -22.95
N GLN A 206 11.50 -5.10 -22.91
CA GLN A 206 11.82 -4.05 -21.93
C GLN A 206 10.69 -3.76 -20.95
N PHE A 207 9.48 -4.25 -21.22
CA PHE A 207 8.27 -3.90 -20.48
C PHE A 207 8.40 -4.28 -18.99
N PRO A 208 8.37 -3.32 -18.04
CA PRO A 208 8.36 -3.63 -16.63
C PRO A 208 7.01 -4.20 -16.21
N LEU A 209 6.99 -5.21 -15.36
CA LEU A 209 5.74 -5.77 -14.86
C LEU A 209 4.95 -4.69 -14.10
N SER A 210 5.58 -4.04 -13.14
CA SER A 210 4.90 -3.07 -12.29
C SER A 210 4.56 -1.79 -13.03
N SER A 211 3.31 -1.36 -12.97
CA SER A 211 2.89 -0.05 -13.48
C SER A 211 3.40 1.11 -12.62
N LYS A 212 3.54 0.88 -11.32
CA LYS A 212 4.21 1.79 -10.37
C LYS A 212 5.54 1.17 -9.96
N SER A 213 5.53 0.41 -8.90
CA SER A 213 6.62 -0.44 -8.42
C SER A 213 6.05 -1.44 -7.41
N HIS A 214 6.82 -2.47 -7.09
CA HIS A 214 6.62 -3.30 -5.91
C HIS A 214 7.77 -3.00 -4.96
N TRP A 215 7.48 -2.84 -3.66
CA TRP A 215 8.48 -2.54 -2.63
C TRP A 215 8.39 -3.54 -1.49
N ASP A 216 9.50 -4.14 -1.12
CA ASP A 216 9.68 -4.83 0.15
C ASP A 216 10.48 -3.91 1.08
N VAL A 217 9.79 -3.35 2.07
CA VAL A 217 10.34 -2.35 3.00
C VAL A 217 10.38 -2.91 4.41
N PRO A 218 11.58 -3.31 4.91
CA PRO A 218 11.72 -3.82 6.27
C PRO A 218 11.57 -2.71 7.32
N VAL A 219 10.68 -2.94 8.28
CA VAL A 219 10.41 -2.05 9.42
C VAL A 219 10.79 -2.75 10.71
N HIS A 220 11.61 -2.10 11.55
CA HIS A 220 12.06 -2.65 12.83
C HIS A 220 11.08 -2.30 13.95
N ILE A 221 10.39 -3.29 14.49
CA ILE A 221 9.42 -3.15 15.57
C ILE A 221 9.95 -3.91 16.81
N GLY A 222 10.56 -3.19 17.71
CA GLY A 222 11.29 -3.79 18.82
C GLY A 222 12.48 -4.63 18.31
N LYS A 223 12.48 -5.94 18.59
CA LYS A 223 13.51 -6.87 18.11
C LYS A 223 13.13 -7.60 16.83
N LYS A 224 11.96 -7.31 16.27
CA LYS A 224 11.42 -7.98 15.08
C LYS A 224 11.52 -7.10 13.86
N THR A 225 11.61 -7.74 12.70
CA THR A 225 11.52 -7.08 11.41
C THR A 225 10.23 -7.52 10.73
N VAL A 226 9.42 -6.55 10.37
CA VAL A 226 8.19 -6.74 9.59
C VAL A 226 8.42 -6.18 8.19
N HIS A 227 8.23 -7.00 7.17
CA HIS A 227 8.34 -6.59 5.77
C HIS A 227 7.03 -5.97 5.30
N ILE A 228 7.05 -4.71 4.91
CA ILE A 228 5.92 -4.04 4.28
C ILE A 228 6.02 -4.25 2.77
N LEU A 229 5.13 -5.08 2.24
CA LEU A 229 5.07 -5.42 0.83
C LEU A 229 4.04 -4.49 0.17
N ALA A 230 4.53 -3.40 -0.43
CA ALA A 230 3.71 -2.31 -0.95
C ALA A 230 3.62 -2.34 -2.47
N SER A 231 2.41 -2.23 -3.01
CA SER A 231 2.17 -2.13 -4.45
C SER A 231 0.91 -1.33 -4.78
N HIS A 232 0.81 -0.94 -6.03
CA HIS A 232 -0.38 -0.35 -6.62
C HIS A 232 -0.48 -0.85 -8.07
N PRO A 233 -1.03 -2.05 -8.30
CA PRO A 233 -1.22 -2.64 -9.61
C PRO A 233 -2.03 -1.78 -10.58
N THR A 234 -1.88 -2.05 -11.86
CA THR A 234 -2.64 -1.43 -12.94
C THR A 234 -4.15 -1.58 -12.68
N PRO A 235 -4.99 -0.53 -12.81
CA PRO A 235 -6.43 -0.70 -12.85
C PRO A 235 -6.83 -1.63 -14.01
N ALA A 236 -7.58 -2.68 -13.72
CA ALA A 236 -8.07 -3.65 -14.72
C ALA A 236 -9.26 -3.07 -15.52
N SER A 237 -9.04 -1.88 -16.08
CA SER A 237 -10.03 -1.07 -16.81
C SER A 237 -9.29 -0.13 -17.77
N PHE A 238 -10.03 0.66 -18.54
CA PHE A 238 -9.50 1.64 -19.49
C PHE A 238 -8.74 1.03 -20.67
N ASP A 239 -9.10 -0.19 -21.05
CA ASP A 239 -8.57 -0.93 -22.19
C ASP A 239 -9.71 -1.52 -23.02
N GLY A 240 -9.39 -2.29 -24.05
CA GLY A 240 -10.36 -2.94 -24.94
C GLY A 240 -10.53 -4.42 -24.66
N ALA A 241 -11.08 -5.12 -25.65
CA ALA A 241 -11.30 -6.57 -25.58
C ALA A 241 -10.01 -7.40 -25.45
N GLU A 242 -8.85 -6.80 -25.70
CA GLU A 242 -7.53 -7.40 -25.51
C GLU A 242 -7.16 -7.60 -24.04
N ASP A 243 -7.83 -6.87 -23.12
CA ASP A 243 -7.67 -6.98 -21.66
C ASP A 243 -6.20 -6.87 -21.21
N ARG A 244 -5.46 -5.89 -21.79
CA ARG A 244 -4.04 -5.71 -21.46
C ARG A 244 -3.83 -5.27 -20.01
N ASN A 245 -4.72 -4.43 -19.50
CA ASN A 245 -4.65 -3.92 -18.14
C ASN A 245 -5.06 -4.99 -17.14
N GLY A 246 -6.10 -5.79 -17.43
CA GLY A 246 -6.51 -6.90 -16.59
C GLY A 246 -5.44 -7.98 -16.49
N LYS A 247 -4.76 -8.32 -17.59
CA LYS A 247 -3.63 -9.26 -17.60
C LYS A 247 -2.44 -8.75 -16.80
N ARG A 248 -2.11 -7.47 -16.93
CA ARG A 248 -1.04 -6.84 -16.14
C ARG A 248 -1.39 -6.81 -14.66
N ASN A 249 -2.58 -6.39 -14.31
CA ASN A 249 -3.09 -6.40 -12.93
C ASN A 249 -2.96 -7.78 -12.28
N HIS A 250 -3.44 -8.81 -13.00
CA HIS A 250 -3.34 -10.20 -12.55
C HIS A 250 -1.90 -10.58 -12.20
N ASP A 251 -0.95 -10.32 -13.11
CA ASP A 251 0.44 -10.70 -12.93
C ASP A 251 1.17 -9.83 -11.89
N GLU A 252 0.80 -8.54 -11.76
CA GLU A 252 1.28 -7.66 -10.67
C GLU A 252 0.84 -8.18 -9.29
N ILE A 253 -0.39 -8.66 -9.14
CA ILE A 253 -0.89 -9.26 -7.89
C ILE A 253 -0.22 -10.62 -7.65
N ARG A 254 -0.13 -11.47 -8.69
CA ARG A 254 0.54 -12.76 -8.63
C ARG A 254 2.01 -12.62 -8.20
N PHE A 255 2.68 -11.52 -8.53
CA PHE A 255 4.05 -11.27 -8.10
C PHE A 255 4.20 -11.40 -6.58
N TRP A 256 3.29 -10.84 -5.78
CA TRP A 256 3.33 -11.01 -4.32
C TRP A 256 3.06 -12.44 -3.91
N ASN A 257 2.11 -13.12 -4.55
CA ASN A 257 1.83 -14.53 -4.25
C ASN A 257 3.07 -15.41 -4.45
N ASP A 258 3.80 -15.20 -5.54
CA ASP A 258 5.03 -15.91 -5.84
C ASP A 258 6.19 -15.48 -4.92
N TYR A 259 6.30 -14.17 -4.60
CA TYR A 259 7.36 -13.60 -3.77
C TYR A 259 7.37 -14.14 -2.34
N ILE A 260 6.18 -14.36 -1.76
CA ILE A 260 6.05 -14.89 -0.39
C ILE A 260 6.04 -16.42 -0.34
N SER A 261 5.87 -17.11 -1.50
CA SER A 261 5.76 -18.56 -1.56
C SER A 261 7.13 -19.22 -1.69
N ASP A 262 7.32 -20.29 -0.92
CA ASP A 262 8.55 -21.08 -1.00
C ASP A 262 8.68 -21.71 -2.40
N ASN A 263 9.86 -21.67 -2.97
CA ASN A 263 10.23 -22.24 -4.27
C ASN A 263 9.61 -21.58 -5.54
N SER A 264 8.72 -20.61 -5.43
CA SER A 264 8.10 -19.95 -6.59
C SER A 264 8.87 -18.72 -7.07
N ALA A 265 9.68 -18.13 -6.23
CA ALA A 265 10.28 -16.81 -6.43
C ALA A 265 11.68 -16.83 -7.08
N SER A 266 12.19 -17.97 -7.56
CA SER A 266 13.56 -18.09 -8.09
C SER A 266 13.82 -17.22 -9.32
N TYR A 267 12.77 -16.87 -10.07
CA TYR A 267 12.84 -16.00 -11.25
C TYR A 267 12.82 -14.52 -10.90
N ILE A 268 12.35 -14.15 -9.69
CA ILE A 268 12.22 -12.77 -9.24
C ILE A 268 13.62 -12.19 -8.97
N TYR A 269 13.84 -10.97 -9.41
CA TYR A 269 15.02 -10.17 -9.10
C TYR A 269 14.61 -8.72 -8.83
N ASP A 270 15.31 -8.08 -7.91
CA ASP A 270 15.10 -6.66 -7.60
C ASP A 270 15.95 -5.75 -8.49
N ASP A 271 15.77 -4.44 -8.34
CA ASP A 271 16.48 -3.43 -9.14
C ASP A 271 17.99 -3.39 -8.88
N LYS A 272 18.48 -4.07 -7.82
CA LYS A 272 19.89 -4.28 -7.51
C LYS A 272 20.41 -5.62 -8.08
N GLY A 273 19.54 -6.42 -8.69
CA GLY A 273 19.88 -7.75 -9.26
C GLY A 273 19.87 -8.89 -8.21
N VAL A 274 19.43 -8.65 -6.98
CA VAL A 274 19.30 -9.69 -5.96
C VAL A 274 18.11 -10.60 -6.29
N LYS A 275 18.36 -11.90 -6.43
CA LYS A 275 17.36 -12.90 -6.80
C LYS A 275 16.62 -13.49 -5.60
N GLY A 276 15.43 -14.02 -5.87
CA GLY A 276 14.61 -14.75 -4.93
C GLY A 276 13.53 -13.89 -4.27
N GLY A 277 12.62 -14.55 -3.57
CA GLY A 277 11.52 -13.95 -2.84
C GLY A 277 11.87 -13.58 -1.41
N LEU A 278 10.83 -13.46 -0.60
CA LEU A 278 10.93 -13.21 0.83
C LEU A 278 11.56 -14.42 1.53
N ALA A 279 12.46 -14.15 2.46
CA ALA A 279 13.07 -15.22 3.25
C ALA A 279 12.01 -16.03 4.01
N ALA A 280 12.22 -17.34 4.11
CA ALA A 280 11.33 -18.20 4.86
C ALA A 280 11.19 -17.70 6.31
N ASN A 281 9.99 -17.83 6.88
CA ASN A 281 9.66 -17.38 8.24
C ASN A 281 9.74 -15.86 8.47
N SER A 282 9.76 -15.03 7.43
CA SER A 282 9.61 -13.59 7.58
C SER A 282 8.18 -13.20 7.92
N GLN A 283 8.03 -12.22 8.80
CA GLN A 283 6.77 -11.56 9.09
C GLN A 283 6.55 -10.46 8.05
N PHE A 284 5.37 -10.39 7.47
CA PHE A 284 5.07 -9.39 6.45
C PHE A 284 3.64 -8.87 6.53
N VAL A 285 3.40 -7.72 5.92
CA VAL A 285 2.06 -7.19 5.64
C VAL A 285 2.04 -6.68 4.20
N ILE A 286 1.15 -7.23 3.37
CA ILE A 286 0.90 -6.70 2.02
C ILE A 286 -0.06 -5.54 2.14
N LEU A 287 0.30 -4.39 1.59
CA LEU A 287 -0.48 -3.16 1.59
C LEU A 287 -0.67 -2.65 0.16
N GLY A 288 -1.85 -2.16 -0.15
CA GLY A 288 -2.08 -1.39 -1.36
C GLY A 288 -3.48 -1.43 -1.93
N ASP A 289 -3.71 -0.51 -2.84
CA ASP A 289 -4.78 -0.57 -3.81
C ASP A 289 -4.41 -1.60 -4.86
N GLN A 290 -5.03 -2.78 -4.80
CA GLN A 290 -4.78 -3.87 -5.73
C GLN A 290 -5.62 -3.75 -7.02
N ASN A 291 -6.55 -2.79 -7.08
CA ASN A 291 -7.45 -2.61 -8.24
C ASN A 291 -8.17 -3.90 -8.68
N ALA A 292 -8.41 -4.81 -7.76
CA ALA A 292 -9.03 -6.10 -8.03
C ALA A 292 -9.90 -6.57 -6.86
N SER A 293 -11.03 -7.19 -7.17
CA SER A 293 -11.90 -7.85 -6.20
C SER A 293 -12.02 -9.35 -6.56
N PRO A 294 -12.11 -10.25 -5.56
CA PRO A 294 -12.32 -11.67 -5.82
C PRO A 294 -13.71 -11.97 -6.38
N VAL A 295 -14.65 -11.04 -6.30
CA VAL A 295 -16.09 -11.28 -6.59
C VAL A 295 -16.73 -10.23 -7.50
N GLU A 296 -16.03 -9.12 -7.78
CA GLU A 296 -16.59 -7.96 -8.49
C GLU A 296 -15.55 -7.31 -9.42
N GLY A 297 -16.02 -6.45 -10.34
CA GLY A 297 -15.16 -5.68 -11.23
C GLY A 297 -14.70 -6.46 -12.46
N SER A 298 -13.79 -5.85 -13.21
CA SER A 298 -13.28 -6.35 -14.51
C SER A 298 -11.92 -7.08 -14.39
N ALA A 299 -11.30 -7.09 -13.20
CA ALA A 299 -10.03 -7.78 -13.01
C ALA A 299 -10.15 -9.29 -13.23
N ILE A 300 -9.07 -9.91 -13.72
CA ILE A 300 -8.95 -11.37 -13.74
C ILE A 300 -8.87 -11.84 -12.28
N ALA A 301 -10.00 -12.30 -11.76
CA ALA A 301 -10.19 -12.55 -10.33
C ALA A 301 -9.23 -13.59 -9.73
N GLU A 302 -8.67 -14.47 -10.56
CA GLU A 302 -7.73 -15.52 -10.15
C GLU A 302 -6.46 -14.94 -9.51
N GLY A 303 -6.00 -13.76 -9.93
CA GLY A 303 -4.86 -13.08 -9.33
C GLY A 303 -5.09 -12.81 -7.84
N ILE A 304 -6.15 -12.07 -7.51
CA ILE A 304 -6.46 -11.71 -6.13
C ILE A 304 -6.98 -12.91 -5.32
N LYS A 305 -7.75 -13.83 -5.91
CA LYS A 305 -8.23 -15.05 -5.24
C LYS A 305 -7.06 -15.92 -4.79
N SER A 306 -6.08 -16.15 -5.66
CA SER A 306 -4.92 -16.97 -5.31
C SER A 306 -4.05 -16.32 -4.23
N LEU A 307 -3.90 -14.99 -4.26
CA LEU A 307 -3.21 -14.26 -3.21
C LEU A 307 -3.94 -14.40 -1.85
N LEU A 308 -5.26 -14.20 -1.82
CA LEU A 308 -6.06 -14.33 -0.59
C LEU A 308 -6.08 -15.78 -0.06
N ALA A 309 -5.96 -16.78 -0.92
CA ALA A 309 -5.91 -18.19 -0.57
C ALA A 309 -4.51 -18.67 -0.16
N ASN A 310 -3.48 -17.82 -0.26
CA ASN A 310 -2.12 -18.20 0.09
C ASN A 310 -2.05 -18.61 1.59
N PRO A 311 -1.50 -19.79 1.93
CA PRO A 311 -1.50 -20.29 3.30
C PRO A 311 -0.69 -19.43 4.29
N LYS A 312 0.21 -18.58 3.79
CA LYS A 312 0.99 -17.64 4.61
C LYS A 312 0.24 -16.35 4.95
N ILE A 313 -0.88 -16.06 4.29
CA ILE A 313 -1.68 -14.84 4.51
C ILE A 313 -2.80 -15.09 5.50
N ASN A 314 -2.94 -14.18 6.47
CA ASN A 314 -4.12 -14.13 7.33
C ASN A 314 -5.21 -13.28 6.64
N SER A 315 -6.19 -13.94 6.05
CA SER A 315 -7.36 -13.35 5.38
C SER A 315 -8.67 -13.61 6.12
N ASP A 316 -8.61 -14.08 7.37
CA ASP A 316 -9.78 -14.54 8.14
C ASP A 316 -10.74 -13.37 8.48
N LEU A 317 -10.22 -12.15 8.64
CA LEU A 317 -11.02 -10.95 8.83
C LEU A 317 -10.99 -10.07 7.56
N THR A 318 -12.17 -9.90 6.95
CA THR A 318 -12.35 -8.95 5.86
C THR A 318 -12.77 -7.61 6.43
N PRO A 319 -12.00 -6.52 6.20
CA PRO A 319 -12.38 -5.17 6.64
C PRO A 319 -13.77 -4.78 6.13
N ALA A 320 -14.53 -4.10 6.98
CA ALA A 320 -15.91 -3.76 6.72
C ALA A 320 -16.27 -2.36 7.23
N SER A 321 -17.37 -1.80 6.72
CA SER A 321 -17.91 -0.51 7.14
C SER A 321 -19.43 -0.45 7.02
N LYS A 322 -20.06 0.35 7.86
CA LYS A 322 -21.49 0.65 7.75
C LYS A 322 -21.80 1.49 6.51
N GLY A 323 -20.95 2.49 6.23
CA GLY A 323 -21.13 3.38 5.07
C GLY A 323 -21.06 2.63 3.75
N GLY A 324 -20.17 1.64 3.62
CA GLY A 324 -20.12 0.78 2.43
C GLY A 324 -21.40 -0.05 2.24
N ALA A 325 -21.93 -0.62 3.33
CA ALA A 325 -23.22 -1.33 3.31
C ALA A 325 -24.37 -0.39 2.92
N GLU A 326 -24.43 0.82 3.47
CA GLU A 326 -25.46 1.83 3.15
C GLU A 326 -25.31 2.33 1.70
N TYR A 327 -24.09 2.55 1.24
CA TYR A 327 -23.82 3.02 -0.13
C TYR A 327 -24.19 1.98 -1.20
N SER A 328 -24.17 0.70 -0.85
CA SER A 328 -24.48 -0.41 -1.76
C SER A 328 -25.48 -1.39 -1.15
N PRO A 329 -26.71 -0.97 -0.79
CA PRO A 329 -27.62 -1.77 0.05
C PRO A 329 -28.16 -3.03 -0.64
N GLN A 330 -28.08 -3.11 -1.97
CA GLN A 330 -28.50 -4.28 -2.76
C GLN A 330 -27.35 -5.25 -3.01
N ASN A 331 -26.13 -4.89 -2.64
CA ASN A 331 -24.94 -5.68 -2.90
C ASN A 331 -24.49 -6.40 -1.61
N PRO A 332 -24.45 -7.74 -1.57
CA PRO A 332 -24.02 -8.46 -0.37
C PRO A 332 -22.58 -8.19 0.03
N PHE A 333 -21.76 -7.72 -0.89
CA PHE A 333 -20.35 -7.34 -0.66
C PHE A 333 -20.19 -5.85 -0.31
N GLY A 334 -21.26 -5.06 -0.35
CA GLY A 334 -21.23 -3.62 -0.11
C GLY A 334 -20.53 -3.23 1.20
N ILE A 335 -20.69 -4.03 2.25
CA ILE A 335 -20.06 -3.83 3.55
C ILE A 335 -18.52 -3.84 3.45
N ASN A 336 -17.94 -4.52 2.47
CA ASN A 336 -16.49 -4.65 2.27
C ASN A 336 -15.95 -3.72 1.18
N HIS A 337 -16.80 -2.89 0.56
CA HIS A 337 -16.33 -1.94 -0.44
C HIS A 337 -15.36 -0.92 0.15
N THR A 338 -14.34 -0.58 -0.62
CA THR A 338 -13.32 0.39 -0.24
C THR A 338 -13.26 1.58 -1.21
N ALA A 339 -14.03 1.53 -2.30
CA ALA A 339 -14.01 2.53 -3.36
C ALA A 339 -15.42 2.95 -3.80
N PHE A 340 -15.55 4.18 -4.31
CA PHE A 340 -16.82 4.75 -4.79
C PHE A 340 -17.49 3.96 -5.92
N TRP A 341 -16.71 3.30 -6.75
CA TRP A 341 -17.23 2.44 -7.82
C TRP A 341 -17.72 1.08 -7.34
N ARG A 342 -17.96 0.94 -6.02
CA ARG A 342 -18.58 -0.23 -5.40
C ARG A 342 -17.76 -1.52 -5.56
N MET A 343 -16.52 -1.48 -5.10
CA MET A 343 -15.62 -2.63 -5.14
C MET A 343 -14.68 -2.59 -3.93
N ARG A 344 -14.25 -3.77 -3.46
CA ARG A 344 -13.09 -3.90 -2.59
C ARG A 344 -11.85 -3.86 -3.46
N ALA A 345 -11.10 -2.76 -3.44
CA ALA A 345 -9.87 -2.55 -4.19
C ALA A 345 -8.63 -2.54 -3.30
N ASP A 346 -8.78 -2.13 -2.04
CA ASP A 346 -7.70 -1.85 -1.11
C ASP A 346 -7.55 -2.97 -0.07
N TYR A 347 -6.30 -3.38 0.19
CA TYR A 347 -6.00 -4.54 1.01
C TYR A 347 -4.91 -4.28 2.03
N VAL A 348 -5.10 -4.83 3.24
CA VAL A 348 -4.12 -4.98 4.30
C VAL A 348 -4.10 -6.45 4.68
N LEU A 349 -3.04 -7.16 4.30
CA LEU A 349 -2.95 -8.62 4.42
C LEU A 349 -1.72 -9.00 5.25
N PRO A 350 -1.85 -9.17 6.57
CA PRO A 350 -0.76 -9.62 7.42
C PRO A 350 -0.44 -11.10 7.19
N SER A 351 0.81 -11.49 7.44
CA SER A 351 1.19 -12.90 7.47
C SER A 351 0.50 -13.63 8.65
N LYS A 352 0.23 -14.93 8.50
CA LYS A 352 -0.21 -15.76 9.63
C LYS A 352 0.89 -15.90 10.68
N LEU A 353 2.14 -15.94 10.22
CA LEU A 353 3.27 -16.03 11.12
C LEU A 353 3.49 -14.68 11.81
N GLY A 354 3.52 -14.67 13.12
CA GLY A 354 3.91 -13.56 13.97
C GLY A 354 2.83 -12.50 14.19
N PHE A 355 1.61 -12.71 13.68
CA PHE A 355 0.50 -11.79 13.91
C PHE A 355 -0.78 -12.52 14.29
N ASN A 356 -1.39 -12.06 15.38
CA ASN A 356 -2.78 -12.36 15.68
C ASN A 356 -3.65 -11.17 15.29
N VAL A 357 -4.53 -11.33 14.30
CA VAL A 357 -5.47 -10.28 13.86
C VAL A 357 -6.60 -10.16 14.88
N ILE A 358 -6.75 -8.97 15.45
CA ILE A 358 -7.74 -8.71 16.52
C ILE A 358 -8.89 -7.79 16.09
N ASN A 359 -8.67 -6.95 15.06
CA ASN A 359 -9.72 -6.07 14.53
C ASN A 359 -9.35 -5.59 13.13
N SER A 360 -10.36 -5.14 12.35
CA SER A 360 -10.16 -4.54 11.04
C SER A 360 -11.32 -3.61 10.69
N GLY A 361 -11.12 -2.71 9.72
CA GLY A 361 -12.21 -1.87 9.25
C GLY A 361 -11.85 -1.07 8.01
N VAL A 362 -12.89 -0.50 7.43
CA VAL A 362 -12.84 0.51 6.39
C VAL A 362 -13.36 1.81 6.97
N PHE A 363 -12.59 2.90 6.87
CA PHE A 363 -13.05 4.21 7.33
C PHE A 363 -14.12 4.73 6.36
N TRP A 364 -15.33 4.31 6.59
CA TRP A 364 -16.52 4.76 5.85
C TRP A 364 -17.71 4.85 6.82
N PRO A 365 -17.82 5.97 7.57
CA PRO A 365 -18.99 6.21 8.42
C PRO A 365 -20.28 6.22 7.59
N ALA A 366 -21.36 5.75 8.17
CA ALA A 366 -22.70 5.84 7.58
C ALA A 366 -23.16 7.31 7.52
N LYS A 367 -24.06 7.63 6.61
CA LYS A 367 -24.58 9.00 6.46
C LYS A 367 -25.16 9.50 7.77
N GLY A 368 -24.72 10.69 8.20
CA GLY A 368 -25.14 11.30 9.47
C GLY A 368 -24.36 10.82 10.72
N GLU A 369 -23.50 9.82 10.59
CA GLU A 369 -22.52 9.53 11.65
C GLU A 369 -21.42 10.60 11.66
N PRO A 370 -20.74 10.84 12.80
CA PRO A 370 -19.61 11.77 12.85
C PRO A 370 -18.57 11.48 11.77
N MET A 371 -18.05 12.53 11.12
CA MET A 371 -17.03 12.47 10.06
C MET A 371 -17.53 11.84 8.74
N SER A 372 -18.83 11.58 8.55
CA SER A 372 -19.36 11.11 7.26
C SER A 372 -19.13 12.12 6.13
N GLU A 373 -19.05 13.41 6.45
CA GLU A 373 -18.75 14.50 5.51
C GLU A 373 -17.35 14.37 4.88
N LEU A 374 -16.38 13.75 5.58
CA LEU A 374 -15.03 13.55 5.07
C LEU A 374 -14.98 12.60 3.87
N VAL A 375 -16.01 11.78 3.72
CA VAL A 375 -16.08 10.71 2.71
C VAL A 375 -17.36 10.76 1.87
N GLU A 376 -18.10 11.87 1.90
CA GLU A 376 -19.37 12.01 1.19
C GLU A 376 -19.19 12.08 -0.32
N LYS A 377 -18.14 12.74 -0.79
CA LYS A 377 -17.81 12.94 -2.20
C LYS A 377 -16.37 12.55 -2.48
N ARG A 378 -16.06 12.25 -3.75
CA ARG A 378 -14.67 12.01 -4.18
C ARG A 378 -13.75 13.16 -3.76
N GLU A 379 -14.18 14.38 -3.99
CA GLU A 379 -13.42 15.61 -3.73
C GLU A 379 -13.31 15.93 -2.23
N SER A 380 -14.10 15.28 -1.37
CA SER A 380 -13.98 15.50 0.08
C SER A 380 -12.65 15.01 0.62
N SER A 381 -12.21 13.82 0.20
CA SER A 381 -10.90 13.24 0.56
C SER A 381 -10.34 12.41 -0.59
N SER A 382 -11.00 11.31 -0.97
CA SER A 382 -10.59 10.41 -2.04
C SER A 382 -11.80 9.61 -2.54
N ASP A 383 -11.71 9.04 -3.73
CA ASP A 383 -12.64 8.02 -4.22
C ASP A 383 -12.39 6.64 -3.60
N HIS A 384 -11.33 6.49 -2.82
CA HIS A 384 -11.09 5.34 -1.96
C HIS A 384 -11.36 5.64 -0.48
N ARG A 385 -11.32 4.59 0.33
CA ARG A 385 -11.45 4.63 1.78
C ARG A 385 -10.21 4.03 2.43
N LEU A 386 -9.75 4.64 3.52
CA LEU A 386 -8.68 4.07 4.32
C LEU A 386 -9.12 2.71 4.86
N VAL A 387 -8.30 1.69 4.61
CA VAL A 387 -8.46 0.31 5.12
C VAL A 387 -7.40 0.04 6.16
N TRP A 388 -7.80 -0.57 7.27
CA TRP A 388 -6.89 -0.89 8.36
C TRP A 388 -7.12 -2.27 8.95
N VAL A 389 -6.05 -2.86 9.47
CA VAL A 389 -6.07 -4.11 10.24
C VAL A 389 -5.24 -3.90 11.51
N LYS A 390 -5.80 -4.28 12.64
CA LYS A 390 -5.14 -4.25 13.95
C LYS A 390 -4.70 -5.66 14.33
N VAL A 391 -3.45 -5.78 14.70
CA VAL A 391 -2.82 -7.05 15.05
C VAL A 391 -2.15 -6.97 16.42
N VAL A 392 -1.95 -8.12 17.04
CA VAL A 392 -0.99 -8.32 18.11
C VAL A 392 0.25 -8.95 17.50
N LEU A 393 1.41 -8.37 17.73
CA LEU A 393 2.71 -8.89 17.31
C LEU A 393 3.16 -9.96 18.33
N GLU A 394 3.30 -11.21 17.87
CA GLU A 394 3.69 -12.37 18.68
C GLU A 394 5.22 -12.52 18.81
#